data_cd909f67aa07cb51ced75b9a568db1eb
#
_entry.id   cd909f67aa07cb51ced75b9a568db1eb
#
_cell.length_a   1.000
_cell.length_b   1.000
_cell.length_c   1.000
_cell.angle_alpha   90.00
_cell.angle_beta   90.00
_cell.angle_gamma   90.00
#
_symmetry.space_group_name_H-M   'P 1'
#
loop_
_entity.id
_entity.type
_entity.pdbx_description
1 polymer ?
#
loop_
_entity_poly.entity_id
_entity_poly.type
_entity_poly.pdbx_seq_one_letter_code
_entity_poly.pdbx_strand_id
1 'polypeptide(L)'
;MVLVILAAPISFADPGADGLSVGDQWDESESGSVLNELSGSGVIIAVADTGIDLDHSCFRNSTEEVGEPGPSHRKIILLNDTIDDWDTQGHQQFRHGTHVAGILACDPLDGDISMRSISNASRLIVQDIVNSSGWVPPDRVETLLAEASANGAIINSWSWGDNTINYTDRSRTIDEWTVENPWSLIFVAPGNNGGMMLEPSNAYNVVSVAASDSEENGSMWPSSSHGPDVNGRRGTLISAPGMNILSAKADGAKFSFNNDSHAMTGTSMATPMAASFTALLQQMIEEEEGFSPSAPLLRALLASSAEPITGPDPDSI
;
A
#
# COMPACT_ATOMS: atom_id res chain seq x y z
N MET A 1 8.76 14.62 26.52
CA MET A 1 8.00 15.45 25.58
C MET A 1 6.82 14.61 25.13
N VAL A 2 5.60 15.04 25.36
CA VAL A 2 4.41 14.27 24.94
C VAL A 2 4.16 14.67 23.49
N LEU A 3 4.38 13.74 22.56
CA LEU A 3 4.03 13.89 21.15
C LEU A 3 2.49 13.92 21.07
N VAL A 4 1.90 15.08 20.96
CA VAL A 4 0.47 15.22 20.65
C VAL A 4 0.37 15.18 19.13
N ILE A 5 0.12 13.99 18.57
CA ILE A 5 -0.34 13.89 17.17
C ILE A 5 -1.79 14.38 17.19
N LEU A 6 -1.99 15.64 16.82
CA LEU A 6 -3.31 16.15 16.49
C LEU A 6 -3.67 15.49 15.14
N ALA A 7 -4.39 14.37 15.19
CA ALA A 7 -5.10 13.87 14.04
C ALA A 7 -6.17 14.90 13.67
N ALA A 8 -5.88 15.73 12.66
CA ALA A 8 -6.97 16.42 11.99
C ALA A 8 -7.82 15.35 11.30
N PRO A 9 -9.16 15.44 11.34
CA PRO A 9 -10.00 14.52 10.61
C PRO A 9 -9.61 14.59 9.13
N ILE A 10 -9.37 13.44 8.52
CA ILE A 10 -9.14 13.35 7.09
C ILE A 10 -10.50 13.61 6.45
N SER A 11 -10.69 14.83 5.95
CA SER A 11 -11.87 15.20 5.16
C SER A 11 -11.63 14.80 3.70
N PHE A 12 -12.58 14.10 3.11
CA PHE A 12 -12.49 13.64 1.74
C PHE A 12 -13.43 14.46 0.86
N ALA A 13 -12.92 14.98 -0.25
CA ALA A 13 -13.73 15.70 -1.24
C ALA A 13 -14.72 14.76 -1.95
N ASP A 14 -15.87 15.29 -2.36
CA ASP A 14 -16.90 14.57 -3.10
C ASP A 14 -16.32 14.01 -4.44
N PRO A 15 -16.33 12.69 -4.65
CA PRO A 15 -15.78 12.10 -5.86
C PRO A 15 -16.65 12.46 -7.06
N GLY A 16 -16.13 13.26 -7.97
CA GLY A 16 -16.70 13.38 -9.30
C GLY A 16 -16.76 12.02 -10.01
N ALA A 17 -17.50 11.95 -11.11
CA ALA A 17 -17.78 10.70 -11.84
C ALA A 17 -16.53 9.95 -12.36
N ASP A 18 -15.35 10.54 -12.27
CA ASP A 18 -14.10 10.05 -12.87
C ASP A 18 -13.15 9.33 -11.91
N GLY A 19 -13.52 9.16 -10.62
CA GLY A 19 -12.69 8.51 -9.60
C GLY A 19 -11.92 9.50 -8.72
N LEU A 20 -11.60 9.07 -7.50
CA LEU A 20 -10.82 9.87 -6.56
C LEU A 20 -9.33 9.74 -6.86
N SER A 21 -8.65 10.86 -7.01
CA SER A 21 -7.19 10.85 -7.01
C SER A 21 -6.66 10.58 -5.59
N VAL A 22 -5.48 10.00 -5.48
CA VAL A 22 -4.81 9.82 -4.19
C VAL A 22 -4.57 11.17 -3.52
N GLY A 23 -4.33 12.24 -4.29
CA GLY A 23 -4.15 13.60 -3.80
C GLY A 23 -5.44 14.25 -3.32
N ASP A 24 -6.59 13.98 -3.97
CA ASP A 24 -7.90 14.56 -3.57
C ASP A 24 -8.45 13.95 -2.27
N GLN A 25 -7.87 12.84 -1.83
CA GLN A 25 -8.23 12.20 -0.56
C GLN A 25 -7.55 12.87 0.65
N TRP A 26 -6.74 13.88 0.39
CA TRP A 26 -6.03 14.66 1.38
C TRP A 26 -6.42 16.13 1.24
N ASP A 27 -7.33 16.63 2.09
CA ASP A 27 -7.69 18.04 2.07
C ASP A 27 -6.59 18.89 2.73
N GLU A 28 -5.87 19.65 1.91
CA GLU A 28 -4.83 20.58 2.37
C GLU A 28 -5.40 21.76 3.20
N SER A 29 -6.71 22.02 3.12
CA SER A 29 -7.30 23.25 3.67
C SER A 29 -7.48 23.24 5.19
N GLU A 30 -7.60 22.08 5.82
CA GLU A 30 -7.79 21.95 7.27
C GLU A 30 -6.54 21.58 8.06
N SER A 31 -5.50 21.10 7.39
CA SER A 31 -4.27 20.66 8.02
C SER A 31 -3.21 21.76 8.00
N GLY A 32 -3.35 22.80 8.80
CA GLY A 32 -2.21 23.64 9.18
C GLY A 32 -1.14 22.84 9.95
N SER A 33 -0.94 21.57 9.60
CA SER A 33 -0.13 20.59 10.30
C SER A 33 1.15 20.29 9.56
N VAL A 34 2.15 19.86 10.31
CA VAL A 34 3.46 19.35 9.87
C VAL A 34 3.35 18.32 8.71
N LEU A 35 2.22 17.63 8.60
CA LEU A 35 2.01 16.61 7.57
C LEU A 35 2.01 17.15 6.13
N ASN A 36 1.67 18.42 5.92
CA ASN A 36 1.67 19.02 4.56
C ASN A 36 3.08 19.20 3.97
N GLU A 37 4.12 19.12 4.79
CA GLU A 37 5.51 19.21 4.36
C GLU A 37 6.12 17.83 4.12
N LEU A 38 5.43 16.75 4.52
CA LEU A 38 5.91 15.38 4.37
C LEU A 38 5.52 14.81 3.01
N SER A 39 6.40 14.02 2.45
CA SER A 39 6.24 13.41 1.12
C SER A 39 6.76 11.97 1.04
N GLY A 40 7.15 11.39 2.18
CA GLY A 40 7.82 10.09 2.25
C GLY A 40 9.29 10.17 1.81
N SER A 41 9.92 11.35 1.85
CA SER A 41 11.32 11.52 1.49
C SER A 41 12.22 10.64 2.36
N GLY A 42 13.18 9.96 1.73
CA GLY A 42 14.09 9.02 2.39
C GLY A 42 13.49 7.64 2.66
N VAL A 43 12.16 7.47 2.57
CA VAL A 43 11.49 6.21 2.85
C VAL A 43 11.50 5.28 1.65
N ILE A 44 11.75 3.99 1.91
CA ILE A 44 11.68 2.90 0.93
C ILE A 44 10.53 1.97 1.32
N ILE A 45 9.64 1.71 0.37
CA ILE A 45 8.49 0.80 0.54
C ILE A 45 8.69 -0.39 -0.38
N ALA A 46 8.53 -1.61 0.15
CA ALA A 46 8.51 -2.82 -0.68
C ALA A 46 7.07 -3.17 -1.06
N VAL A 47 6.89 -3.57 -2.31
CA VAL A 47 5.62 -4.03 -2.86
C VAL A 47 5.84 -5.33 -3.63
N ALA A 48 5.11 -6.38 -3.21
CA ALA A 48 5.06 -7.64 -3.95
C ALA A 48 3.70 -7.73 -4.65
N ASP A 49 3.69 -7.78 -5.98
CA ASP A 49 2.46 -7.73 -6.79
C ASP A 49 2.73 -8.23 -8.23
N THR A 50 1.99 -7.74 -9.22
CA THR A 50 2.10 -8.11 -10.64
C THR A 50 3.24 -7.40 -11.38
N GLY A 51 4.26 -6.92 -10.68
CA GLY A 51 5.31 -6.11 -11.27
C GLY A 51 4.93 -4.64 -11.39
N ILE A 52 5.60 -3.92 -12.29
CA ILE A 52 5.41 -2.49 -12.50
C ILE A 52 5.61 -2.13 -13.97
N ASP A 53 4.81 -1.20 -14.46
CA ASP A 53 5.06 -0.51 -15.73
C ASP A 53 6.10 0.60 -15.50
N LEU A 54 7.36 0.24 -15.67
CA LEU A 54 8.49 1.08 -15.26
C LEU A 54 8.60 2.38 -16.06
N ASP A 55 8.09 2.42 -17.29
CA ASP A 55 8.14 3.63 -18.14
C ASP A 55 6.94 4.57 -17.95
N HIS A 56 6.00 4.21 -17.08
CA HIS A 56 4.90 5.10 -16.73
C HIS A 56 5.41 6.43 -16.13
N SER A 57 4.71 7.55 -16.39
CA SER A 57 5.10 8.90 -15.92
C SER A 57 5.34 8.98 -14.40
N CYS A 58 4.66 8.17 -13.61
CA CYS A 58 4.85 8.06 -12.16
C CYS A 58 6.23 7.54 -11.76
N PHE A 59 6.85 6.68 -12.58
CA PHE A 59 7.99 5.87 -12.13
C PHE A 59 9.26 6.10 -12.93
N ARG A 60 9.20 6.27 -14.25
CA ARG A 60 10.37 6.45 -15.10
C ARG A 60 11.30 7.56 -14.61
N ASN A 61 12.58 7.44 -14.91
CA ASN A 61 13.62 8.29 -14.33
C ASN A 61 13.55 9.75 -14.81
N SER A 62 13.15 9.96 -16.07
CA SER A 62 12.93 11.30 -16.64
C SER A 62 11.83 11.27 -17.71
N THR A 63 11.53 12.40 -18.31
CA THR A 63 10.60 12.49 -19.45
C THR A 63 11.05 11.69 -20.67
N GLU A 64 12.34 11.43 -20.81
CA GLU A 64 12.97 10.82 -22.00
C GLU A 64 13.59 9.45 -21.69
N GLU A 65 13.76 9.09 -20.41
CA GLU A 65 14.45 7.88 -19.99
C GLU A 65 13.65 7.10 -18.96
N VAL A 66 13.51 5.81 -19.16
CA VAL A 66 12.98 4.89 -18.17
C VAL A 66 13.90 4.83 -16.96
N GLY A 67 15.18 4.67 -17.19
CA GLY A 67 16.23 4.47 -16.18
C GLY A 67 16.36 3.00 -15.77
N GLU A 68 17.52 2.69 -15.19
CA GLU A 68 17.78 1.37 -14.63
C GLU A 68 17.46 1.36 -13.14
N PRO A 69 16.64 0.41 -12.62
CA PRO A 69 16.39 0.27 -11.20
C PRO A 69 17.69 0.22 -10.39
N GLY A 70 17.74 0.97 -9.29
CA GLY A 70 18.96 1.03 -8.48
C GLY A 70 19.00 2.26 -7.56
N PRO A 71 20.08 2.41 -6.79
CA PRO A 71 20.21 3.52 -5.82
C PRO A 71 20.09 4.92 -6.41
N SER A 72 20.42 5.10 -7.68
CA SER A 72 20.34 6.39 -8.39
C SER A 72 19.04 6.58 -9.17
N HIS A 73 18.21 5.57 -9.29
CA HIS A 73 16.91 5.69 -9.95
C HIS A 73 15.96 6.53 -9.09
N ARG A 74 15.19 7.41 -9.72
CA ARG A 74 14.28 8.33 -9.03
C ARG A 74 13.28 7.62 -8.12
N LYS A 75 12.70 6.51 -8.59
CA LYS A 75 11.61 5.81 -7.89
C LYS A 75 11.92 4.37 -7.50
N ILE A 76 12.68 3.63 -8.29
CA ILE A 76 12.81 2.18 -8.14
C ILE A 76 14.21 1.80 -7.69
N ILE A 77 14.34 1.37 -6.42
CA ILE A 77 15.58 0.89 -5.81
C ILE A 77 15.94 -0.50 -6.35
N LEU A 78 14.94 -1.36 -6.46
CA LEU A 78 15.07 -2.73 -6.94
C LEU A 78 13.81 -3.13 -7.69
N LEU A 79 13.99 -3.78 -8.82
CA LEU A 79 12.95 -4.54 -9.51
C LEU A 79 13.39 -6.00 -9.54
N ASN A 80 12.69 -6.84 -8.79
CA ASN A 80 12.86 -8.29 -8.85
C ASN A 80 11.83 -8.86 -9.86
N ASP A 81 12.27 -9.04 -11.08
CA ASP A 81 11.52 -9.54 -12.23
C ASP A 81 11.89 -11.00 -12.58
N THR A 82 12.32 -11.79 -11.58
CA THR A 82 12.77 -13.17 -11.80
C THR A 82 11.64 -14.13 -12.20
N ILE A 83 10.38 -13.78 -11.91
CA ILE A 83 9.19 -14.59 -12.21
C ILE A 83 8.59 -14.19 -13.55
N ASP A 84 8.41 -12.90 -13.76
CA ASP A 84 7.97 -12.29 -15.01
C ASP A 84 8.66 -10.92 -15.15
N ASP A 85 8.52 -10.31 -16.30
CA ASP A 85 9.08 -8.97 -16.49
C ASP A 85 7.96 -7.93 -16.45
N TRP A 86 8.21 -6.75 -16.05
CA TRP A 86 7.28 -5.61 -15.97
C TRP A 86 5.79 -6.01 -15.85
N ASP A 87 4.90 -5.05 -15.68
CA ASP A 87 3.46 -5.29 -15.64
C ASP A 87 2.86 -5.33 -17.05
N THR A 88 3.17 -6.40 -17.82
CA THR A 88 2.76 -6.56 -19.20
C THR A 88 1.48 -7.40 -19.35
N GLN A 89 0.94 -7.51 -20.56
CA GLN A 89 -0.31 -8.24 -20.84
C GLN A 89 -0.20 -9.77 -20.74
N GLY A 90 0.83 -10.31 -20.12
CA GLY A 90 1.07 -11.73 -20.03
C GLY A 90 0.12 -12.53 -19.13
N HIS A 91 -0.68 -11.86 -18.27
CA HIS A 91 -1.58 -12.49 -17.29
C HIS A 91 -2.86 -11.65 -17.04
N GLN A 92 -3.85 -12.25 -16.39
CA GLN A 92 -5.15 -11.60 -16.19
C GLN A 92 -5.12 -10.41 -15.22
N GLN A 93 -4.17 -10.41 -14.31
CA GLN A 93 -4.06 -9.39 -13.25
C GLN A 93 -3.13 -8.24 -13.63
N PHE A 94 -2.56 -8.21 -14.82
CA PHE A 94 -1.72 -7.08 -15.24
C PHE A 94 -2.44 -5.73 -15.02
N ARG A 95 -1.71 -4.69 -14.73
CA ARG A 95 -2.14 -3.38 -14.24
C ARG A 95 -2.34 -3.29 -12.73
N HIS A 96 -2.49 -4.41 -12.01
CA HIS A 96 -2.76 -4.37 -10.58
C HIS A 96 -1.54 -3.83 -9.83
N GLY A 97 -0.35 -4.38 -10.05
CA GLY A 97 0.89 -3.94 -9.40
C GLY A 97 1.26 -2.49 -9.69
N THR A 98 1.11 -2.07 -10.95
CA THR A 98 1.32 -0.67 -11.36
C THR A 98 0.37 0.28 -10.63
N HIS A 99 -0.91 -0.11 -10.50
CA HIS A 99 -1.89 0.68 -9.77
C HIS A 99 -1.55 0.78 -8.28
N VAL A 100 -1.23 -0.34 -7.64
CA VAL A 100 -0.79 -0.40 -6.24
C VAL A 100 0.47 0.43 -6.01
N ALA A 101 1.48 0.29 -6.88
CA ALA A 101 2.71 1.08 -6.82
C ALA A 101 2.45 2.59 -7.00
N GLY A 102 1.47 2.95 -7.83
CA GLY A 102 1.03 4.34 -8.00
C GLY A 102 0.46 4.94 -6.73
N ILE A 103 -0.40 4.21 -6.02
CA ILE A 103 -0.92 4.64 -4.71
C ILE A 103 0.23 4.83 -3.72
N LEU A 104 1.23 3.94 -3.73
CA LEU A 104 2.37 4.01 -2.82
C LEU A 104 3.28 5.20 -3.08
N ALA A 105 3.60 5.50 -4.34
CA ALA A 105 4.71 6.41 -4.61
C ALA A 105 4.67 7.16 -5.95
N CYS A 106 3.51 7.27 -6.60
CA CYS A 106 3.42 8.01 -7.86
C CYS A 106 3.86 9.48 -7.70
N ASP A 107 4.77 9.91 -8.57
CA ASP A 107 5.18 11.32 -8.71
C ASP A 107 5.26 11.64 -10.22
N PRO A 108 4.15 12.09 -10.83
CA PRO A 108 4.03 12.22 -12.27
C PRO A 108 4.99 13.26 -12.86
N LEU A 109 5.66 12.91 -13.95
CA LEU A 109 6.58 13.82 -14.66
C LEU A 109 5.90 14.74 -15.67
N ASP A 110 4.64 14.48 -16.00
CA ASP A 110 3.85 15.24 -16.98
C ASP A 110 3.11 16.44 -16.37
N GLY A 111 3.18 16.60 -15.05
CA GLY A 111 2.53 17.68 -14.31
C GLY A 111 1.05 17.42 -13.97
N ASP A 112 0.50 16.27 -14.35
CA ASP A 112 -0.82 15.83 -13.91
C ASP A 112 -0.73 15.23 -12.51
N ILE A 113 -1.14 15.99 -11.50
CA ILE A 113 -1.08 15.57 -10.10
C ILE A 113 -2.25 14.69 -9.67
N SER A 114 -3.20 14.38 -10.56
CA SER A 114 -4.40 13.60 -10.21
C SER A 114 -4.09 12.19 -9.66
N MET A 115 -2.96 11.61 -10.06
CA MET A 115 -2.48 10.31 -9.58
C MET A 115 -1.39 10.43 -8.50
N ARG A 116 -1.02 11.63 -8.08
CA ARG A 116 0.11 11.83 -7.19
C ARG A 116 -0.13 11.20 -5.84
N SER A 117 0.80 10.34 -5.41
CA SER A 117 0.76 9.74 -4.08
C SER A 117 0.99 10.78 -2.98
N ILE A 118 0.40 10.57 -1.81
CA ILE A 118 0.73 11.34 -0.60
C ILE A 118 2.19 11.14 -0.17
N SER A 119 2.76 9.95 -0.42
CA SER A 119 4.19 9.67 -0.22
C SER A 119 4.98 9.69 -1.53
N ASN A 120 4.72 10.71 -2.34
CA ASN A 120 5.26 10.84 -3.69
C ASN A 120 6.81 10.92 -3.78
N ALA A 121 7.51 11.22 -2.70
CA ALA A 121 8.96 11.17 -2.64
C ALA A 121 9.53 9.82 -2.15
N SER A 122 8.69 8.89 -1.72
CA SER A 122 9.12 7.54 -1.40
C SER A 122 9.64 6.80 -2.63
N ARG A 123 10.53 5.83 -2.40
CA ARG A 123 11.05 4.94 -3.44
C ARG A 123 10.61 3.50 -3.18
N LEU A 124 10.59 2.69 -4.23
CA LEU A 124 10.02 1.35 -4.19
C LEU A 124 11.08 0.26 -4.40
N ILE A 125 10.87 -0.85 -3.70
CA ILE A 125 11.37 -2.18 -4.05
C ILE A 125 10.16 -2.92 -4.62
N VAL A 126 10.23 -3.31 -5.89
CA VAL A 126 9.15 -4.02 -6.58
C VAL A 126 9.54 -5.49 -6.75
N GLN A 127 8.67 -6.38 -6.30
CA GLN A 127 8.86 -7.82 -6.37
C GLN A 127 7.70 -8.40 -7.18
N ASP A 128 7.97 -8.83 -8.40
CA ASP A 128 6.98 -9.50 -9.23
C ASP A 128 6.77 -10.93 -8.74
N ILE A 129 5.51 -11.27 -8.45
CA ILE A 129 5.08 -12.60 -7.98
C ILE A 129 3.95 -13.16 -8.83
N VAL A 130 3.80 -12.70 -10.07
CA VAL A 130 2.77 -13.13 -11.01
C VAL A 130 3.41 -13.49 -12.35
N ASN A 131 2.92 -14.54 -12.99
CA ASN A 131 3.29 -14.89 -14.35
C ASN A 131 2.05 -15.27 -15.17
N SER A 132 2.24 -15.77 -16.37
CA SER A 132 1.14 -16.19 -17.26
C SER A 132 0.19 -17.23 -16.65
N SER A 133 0.61 -17.94 -15.60
CA SER A 133 -0.23 -18.91 -14.87
C SER A 133 -1.00 -18.28 -13.71
N GLY A 134 -0.73 -17.03 -13.35
CA GLY A 134 -1.33 -16.29 -12.25
C GLY A 134 -0.36 -16.02 -11.10
N TRP A 135 -0.90 -15.89 -9.89
CA TRP A 135 -0.12 -15.61 -8.67
C TRP A 135 0.75 -16.81 -8.30
N VAL A 136 2.04 -16.57 -8.18
CA VAL A 136 3.07 -17.56 -7.84
C VAL A 136 4.02 -17.03 -6.76
N PRO A 137 3.48 -16.53 -5.62
CA PRO A 137 4.33 -16.09 -4.52
C PRO A 137 5.27 -17.24 -4.11
N PRO A 138 6.48 -16.94 -3.63
CA PRO A 138 7.39 -17.99 -3.19
C PRO A 138 6.80 -18.78 -2.01
N ASP A 139 7.07 -20.08 -1.96
CA ASP A 139 6.68 -20.95 -0.82
C ASP A 139 7.20 -20.37 0.51
N ARG A 140 8.39 -19.77 0.47
CA ARG A 140 9.03 -19.11 1.59
C ARG A 140 8.90 -17.60 1.44
N VAL A 141 7.76 -17.04 1.87
CA VAL A 141 7.45 -15.61 1.74
C VAL A 141 8.39 -14.69 2.52
N GLU A 142 9.09 -15.22 3.53
CA GLU A 142 10.15 -14.48 4.23
C GLU A 142 11.31 -14.10 3.31
N THR A 143 11.46 -14.73 2.13
CA THR A 143 12.46 -14.30 1.14
C THR A 143 12.15 -12.93 0.55
N LEU A 144 10.86 -12.59 0.37
CA LEU A 144 10.42 -11.26 -0.06
C LEU A 144 10.76 -10.22 1.04
N LEU A 145 10.48 -10.57 2.28
CA LEU A 145 10.75 -9.69 3.43
C LEU A 145 12.25 -9.48 3.67
N ALA A 146 13.05 -10.55 3.49
CA ALA A 146 14.50 -10.47 3.60
C ALA A 146 15.12 -9.58 2.51
N GLU A 147 14.66 -9.70 1.27
CA GLU A 147 15.09 -8.86 0.16
C GLU A 147 14.71 -7.39 0.42
N ALA A 148 13.48 -7.13 0.84
CA ALA A 148 12.99 -5.80 1.20
C ALA A 148 13.85 -5.17 2.31
N SER A 149 14.07 -5.90 3.40
CA SER A 149 14.87 -5.45 4.53
C SER A 149 16.34 -5.22 4.16
N ALA A 150 16.93 -6.10 3.34
CA ALA A 150 18.31 -5.95 2.88
C ALA A 150 18.53 -4.69 2.02
N ASN A 151 17.45 -4.16 1.40
CA ASN A 151 17.46 -2.95 0.59
C ASN A 151 16.85 -1.73 1.32
N GLY A 152 16.65 -1.82 2.63
CA GLY A 152 16.30 -0.69 3.51
C GLY A 152 14.81 -0.43 3.68
N ALA A 153 13.91 -1.29 3.20
CA ALA A 153 12.48 -1.13 3.45
C ALA A 153 12.08 -1.59 4.85
N ILE A 154 11.36 -0.73 5.56
CA ILE A 154 10.63 -1.08 6.79
C ILE A 154 9.19 -1.49 6.43
N ILE A 155 8.57 -0.77 5.50
CA ILE A 155 7.18 -0.92 5.08
C ILE A 155 7.09 -1.89 3.91
N ASN A 156 6.22 -2.89 4.03
CA ASN A 156 5.91 -3.86 2.98
C ASN A 156 4.40 -3.82 2.70
N SER A 157 3.99 -3.72 1.44
CA SER A 157 2.59 -3.66 1.00
C SER A 157 2.25 -4.88 0.15
N TRP A 158 1.31 -5.71 0.61
CA TRP A 158 0.87 -6.93 -0.05
C TRP A 158 -0.64 -6.90 -0.32
N SER A 159 -0.99 -6.66 -1.56
CA SER A 159 -2.39 -6.58 -2.02
C SER A 159 -2.87 -7.91 -2.62
N TRP A 160 -2.49 -9.03 -2.02
CA TRP A 160 -2.77 -10.39 -2.48
C TRP A 160 -2.89 -11.39 -1.33
N GLY A 161 -3.38 -12.59 -1.64
CA GLY A 161 -3.52 -13.70 -0.71
C GLY A 161 -4.33 -14.82 -1.33
N ASP A 162 -4.47 -15.92 -0.61
CA ASP A 162 -5.24 -17.08 -1.05
C ASP A 162 -6.68 -17.03 -0.50
N ASN A 163 -7.62 -17.61 -1.24
CA ASN A 163 -9.02 -17.67 -0.85
C ASN A 163 -9.28 -18.71 0.24
N THR A 164 -8.61 -18.54 1.38
CA THR A 164 -8.79 -19.34 2.59
C THR A 164 -8.78 -18.49 3.85
N ILE A 165 -9.62 -18.84 4.81
CA ILE A 165 -9.68 -18.18 6.12
C ILE A 165 -8.75 -18.83 7.15
N ASN A 166 -8.10 -19.95 6.78
CA ASN A 166 -7.23 -20.67 7.70
C ASN A 166 -5.94 -19.90 7.99
N TYR A 167 -5.47 -19.99 9.22
CA TYR A 167 -4.12 -19.57 9.59
C TYR A 167 -3.13 -20.62 9.07
N THR A 168 -2.49 -20.28 7.96
CA THR A 168 -1.62 -21.19 7.21
C THR A 168 -0.17 -21.12 7.67
N ASP A 169 0.68 -21.96 7.09
CA ASP A 169 2.13 -21.87 7.28
C ASP A 169 2.68 -20.52 6.80
N ARG A 170 2.09 -19.90 5.76
CA ARG A 170 2.46 -18.56 5.30
C ARG A 170 2.17 -17.51 6.36
N SER A 171 0.97 -17.50 6.96
CA SER A 171 0.63 -16.59 8.05
C SER A 171 1.56 -16.77 9.26
N ARG A 172 1.88 -18.02 9.61
CA ARG A 172 2.81 -18.34 10.69
C ARG A 172 4.24 -17.85 10.39
N THR A 173 4.73 -18.07 9.18
CA THR A 173 6.06 -17.61 8.77
C THR A 173 6.20 -16.09 8.84
N ILE A 174 5.14 -15.34 8.48
CA ILE A 174 5.11 -13.89 8.61
C ILE A 174 5.21 -13.48 10.09
N ASP A 175 4.45 -14.14 10.96
CA ASP A 175 4.50 -13.84 12.40
C ASP A 175 5.85 -14.17 13.02
N GLU A 176 6.46 -15.30 12.66
CA GLU A 176 7.82 -15.68 13.08
C GLU A 176 8.84 -14.64 12.58
N TRP A 177 8.77 -14.24 11.31
CA TRP A 177 9.65 -13.21 10.74
C TRP A 177 9.59 -11.88 11.50
N THR A 178 8.38 -11.40 11.79
CA THR A 178 8.20 -10.10 12.46
C THR A 178 8.69 -10.08 13.90
N VAL A 179 8.68 -11.21 14.59
CA VAL A 179 9.26 -11.36 15.93
C VAL A 179 10.79 -11.23 15.88
N GLU A 180 11.40 -11.82 14.86
CA GLU A 180 12.86 -11.77 14.67
C GLU A 180 13.33 -10.45 14.04
N ASN A 181 12.44 -9.78 13.29
CA ASN A 181 12.72 -8.55 12.55
C ASN A 181 11.74 -7.43 12.92
N PRO A 182 11.91 -6.79 14.10
CA PRO A 182 10.94 -5.82 14.63
C PRO A 182 10.87 -4.50 13.85
N TRP A 183 11.66 -4.32 12.82
CA TRP A 183 11.58 -3.21 11.88
C TRP A 183 10.87 -3.57 10.57
N SER A 184 10.26 -4.76 10.47
CA SER A 184 9.51 -5.18 9.28
C SER A 184 8.01 -5.03 9.55
N LEU A 185 7.38 -4.02 8.96
CA LEU A 185 5.94 -3.76 9.03
C LEU A 185 5.29 -4.20 7.73
N ILE A 186 4.28 -5.07 7.83
CA ILE A 186 3.65 -5.69 6.67
C ILE A 186 2.18 -5.30 6.64
N PHE A 187 1.78 -4.62 5.58
CA PHE A 187 0.38 -4.29 5.26
C PHE A 187 -0.19 -5.35 4.34
N VAL A 188 -1.37 -5.87 4.66
CA VAL A 188 -1.98 -6.96 3.89
C VAL A 188 -3.46 -6.69 3.65
N ALA A 189 -3.89 -6.88 2.40
CA ALA A 189 -5.29 -6.82 2.00
C ALA A 189 -6.05 -8.04 2.53
N PRO A 190 -7.17 -7.87 3.26
CA PRO A 190 -7.91 -8.98 3.86
C PRO A 190 -8.81 -9.75 2.89
N GLY A 191 -9.02 -9.24 1.68
CA GLY A 191 -9.91 -9.83 0.68
C GLY A 191 -11.16 -8.99 0.40
N ASN A 192 -11.90 -9.39 -0.63
CA ASN A 192 -13.02 -8.64 -1.20
C ASN A 192 -14.33 -9.47 -1.23
N ASN A 193 -14.60 -10.23 -0.18
CA ASN A 193 -15.77 -11.11 -0.10
C ASN A 193 -16.74 -10.77 1.05
N GLY A 194 -16.52 -9.65 1.74
CA GLY A 194 -17.44 -9.10 2.74
C GLY A 194 -17.56 -9.93 4.00
N GLY A 195 -16.51 -10.64 4.41
CA GLY A 195 -16.57 -11.54 5.54
C GLY A 195 -15.26 -11.67 6.29
N MET A 196 -14.93 -12.89 6.68
CA MET A 196 -13.70 -13.20 7.40
C MET A 196 -12.46 -12.82 6.61
N MET A 197 -11.41 -12.46 7.32
CA MET A 197 -10.12 -12.17 6.72
C MET A 197 -9.53 -13.40 6.04
N LEU A 198 -9.03 -13.19 4.83
CA LEU A 198 -8.33 -14.22 4.08
C LEU A 198 -6.83 -14.24 4.44
N GLU A 199 -6.19 -15.36 4.19
CA GLU A 199 -4.76 -15.56 4.34
C GLU A 199 -3.98 -14.71 3.29
N PRO A 200 -2.84 -14.04 3.62
CA PRO A 200 -2.16 -14.04 4.91
C PRO A 200 -2.53 -12.87 5.83
N SER A 201 -3.59 -12.12 5.55
CA SER A 201 -4.00 -10.99 6.39
C SER A 201 -4.43 -11.39 7.79
N ASN A 202 -4.72 -12.67 8.01
CA ASN A 202 -5.03 -13.26 9.31
C ASN A 202 -3.80 -13.58 10.17
N ALA A 203 -2.57 -13.26 9.72
CA ALA A 203 -1.40 -13.25 10.58
C ALA A 203 -1.54 -12.22 11.71
N TYR A 204 -0.95 -12.47 12.88
CA TYR A 204 -1.16 -11.66 14.09
C TYR A 204 -0.43 -10.32 14.05
N ASN A 205 0.72 -10.29 13.38
CA ASN A 205 1.65 -9.17 13.43
C ASN A 205 1.59 -8.27 12.19
N VAL A 206 0.69 -8.54 11.26
CA VAL A 206 0.46 -7.68 10.10
C VAL A 206 -0.49 -6.52 10.42
N VAL A 207 -0.48 -5.50 9.60
CA VAL A 207 -1.54 -4.49 9.51
C VAL A 207 -2.51 -4.94 8.43
N SER A 208 -3.62 -5.54 8.82
CA SER A 208 -4.70 -5.87 7.90
C SER A 208 -5.57 -4.64 7.69
N VAL A 209 -5.80 -4.25 6.43
CA VAL A 209 -6.43 -2.97 6.06
C VAL A 209 -7.74 -3.21 5.31
N ALA A 210 -8.87 -2.92 5.94
CA ALA A 210 -10.17 -2.93 5.30
C ALA A 210 -10.32 -1.75 4.32
N ALA A 211 -11.19 -1.91 3.33
CA ALA A 211 -11.54 -0.83 2.41
C ALA A 211 -12.76 -0.05 2.91
N SER A 212 -12.66 1.27 2.92
CA SER A 212 -13.77 2.19 3.13
C SER A 212 -14.05 3.01 1.87
N ASP A 213 -15.18 3.70 1.85
CA ASP A 213 -15.36 4.86 0.98
C ASP A 213 -14.45 6.01 1.47
N SER A 214 -14.50 7.12 0.75
CA SER A 214 -13.68 8.31 1.01
C SER A 214 -14.49 9.46 1.61
N GLU A 215 -15.71 9.21 2.09
CA GLU A 215 -16.55 10.24 2.70
C GLU A 215 -16.09 10.53 4.13
N GLU A 216 -16.27 11.76 4.61
CA GLU A 216 -15.85 12.26 5.94
C GLU A 216 -16.39 11.43 7.11
N ASN A 217 -17.53 10.79 6.96
CA ASN A 217 -18.07 9.82 7.92
C ASN A 217 -18.14 8.44 7.30
N GLY A 218 -17.09 8.09 6.58
CA GLY A 218 -17.03 6.98 5.67
C GLY A 218 -17.55 5.67 6.23
N SER A 219 -18.11 4.88 5.33
CA SER A 219 -18.58 3.55 5.65
C SER A 219 -17.60 2.51 5.10
N MET A 220 -17.54 1.38 5.77
CA MET A 220 -16.79 0.24 5.24
C MET A 220 -17.44 -0.24 3.93
N TRP A 221 -16.62 -0.47 2.92
CA TRP A 221 -17.08 -1.07 1.67
C TRP A 221 -17.71 -2.44 1.94
N PRO A 222 -18.97 -2.71 1.51
CA PRO A 222 -19.68 -3.93 1.88
C PRO A 222 -19.00 -5.24 1.46
N SER A 223 -18.15 -5.19 0.42
CA SER A 223 -17.37 -6.34 -0.01
C SER A 223 -16.00 -6.43 0.66
N SER A 224 -15.60 -5.45 1.47
CA SER A 224 -14.34 -5.55 2.22
C SER A 224 -14.41 -6.69 3.22
N SER A 225 -13.46 -7.62 3.15
CA SER A 225 -13.25 -8.53 4.27
C SER A 225 -12.72 -7.73 5.45
N HIS A 226 -13.22 -8.02 6.64
CA HIS A 226 -12.91 -7.23 7.85
C HIS A 226 -12.75 -8.06 9.10
N GLY A 227 -13.13 -9.36 9.06
CA GLY A 227 -13.05 -10.27 10.19
C GLY A 227 -14.44 -10.58 10.80
N PRO A 228 -14.48 -11.28 11.93
CA PRO A 228 -13.31 -11.80 12.64
C PRO A 228 -12.53 -12.84 11.83
N ASP A 229 -11.40 -13.33 12.34
CA ASP A 229 -10.76 -14.50 11.76
C ASP A 229 -11.50 -15.80 12.13
N VAL A 230 -11.05 -16.92 11.58
CA VAL A 230 -11.66 -18.23 11.81
C VAL A 230 -11.70 -18.65 13.30
N ASN A 231 -10.85 -18.07 14.14
CA ASN A 231 -10.78 -18.34 15.58
C ASN A 231 -11.58 -17.32 16.42
N GLY A 232 -12.32 -16.42 15.79
CA GLY A 232 -13.09 -15.38 16.46
C GLY A 232 -12.21 -14.25 17.03
N ARG A 233 -10.97 -14.11 16.55
CA ARG A 233 -10.11 -12.98 16.92
C ARG A 233 -10.58 -11.71 16.23
N ARG A 234 -10.08 -10.57 16.74
CA ARG A 234 -10.30 -9.26 16.15
C ARG A 234 -10.03 -9.27 14.64
N GLY A 235 -10.81 -8.52 13.91
CA GLY A 235 -10.68 -8.35 12.48
C GLY A 235 -9.52 -7.45 12.07
N THR A 236 -9.71 -6.71 10.99
CA THR A 236 -8.74 -5.74 10.46
C THR A 236 -8.33 -4.71 11.52
N LEU A 237 -7.07 -4.27 11.45
CA LEU A 237 -6.55 -3.30 12.42
C LEU A 237 -7.09 -1.90 12.14
N ILE A 238 -7.13 -1.52 10.87
CA ILE A 238 -7.57 -0.20 10.38
C ILE A 238 -8.35 -0.37 9.08
N SER A 239 -9.00 0.70 8.65
CA SER A 239 -9.50 0.86 7.28
C SER A 239 -8.85 2.06 6.62
N ALA A 240 -8.85 2.05 5.30
CA ALA A 240 -8.42 3.17 4.47
C ALA A 240 -9.30 3.26 3.22
N PRO A 241 -9.36 4.41 2.53
CA PRO A 241 -10.05 4.52 1.26
C PRO A 241 -9.60 3.46 0.27
N GLY A 242 -10.57 2.73 -0.29
CA GLY A 242 -10.32 1.65 -1.23
C GLY A 242 -11.35 1.56 -2.34
N MET A 243 -12.30 2.51 -2.41
CA MET A 243 -13.33 2.56 -3.42
C MET A 243 -13.02 3.63 -4.46
N ASN A 244 -13.05 3.22 -5.73
CA ASN A 244 -12.89 4.12 -6.88
C ASN A 244 -11.58 4.94 -6.85
N ILE A 245 -10.50 4.31 -6.43
CA ILE A 245 -9.18 4.96 -6.30
C ILE A 245 -8.53 5.11 -7.66
N LEU A 246 -8.24 6.34 -8.05
CA LEU A 246 -7.52 6.66 -9.28
C LEU A 246 -6.01 6.50 -9.07
N SER A 247 -5.33 5.77 -9.95
CA SER A 247 -3.89 5.59 -9.91
C SER A 247 -3.33 5.19 -11.27
N ALA A 248 -2.02 5.00 -11.35
CA ALA A 248 -1.31 4.62 -12.56
C ALA A 248 -1.86 3.34 -13.20
N LYS A 249 -1.87 3.31 -14.54
CA LYS A 249 -2.35 2.18 -15.31
C LYS A 249 -1.28 1.70 -16.27
N ALA A 250 -0.86 0.45 -16.13
CA ALA A 250 -0.01 -0.20 -17.12
C ALA A 250 -0.76 -0.33 -18.46
N ASP A 251 -0.10 0.00 -19.54
CA ASP A 251 -0.64 -0.20 -20.89
C ASP A 251 -0.29 -1.58 -21.47
N GLY A 252 0.61 -2.32 -20.81
CA GLY A 252 1.06 -3.64 -21.20
C GLY A 252 2.18 -3.64 -22.23
N ALA A 253 2.81 -2.50 -22.47
CA ALA A 253 3.92 -2.36 -23.40
C ALA A 253 5.12 -1.70 -22.72
N LYS A 254 6.32 -2.17 -23.04
CA LYS A 254 7.56 -1.54 -22.59
C LYS A 254 7.93 -0.38 -23.51
N PHE A 255 8.51 0.67 -22.95
CA PHE A 255 9.01 1.85 -23.69
C PHE A 255 7.93 2.62 -24.46
N SER A 256 6.69 2.58 -23.98
CA SER A 256 5.57 3.36 -24.48
C SER A 256 5.57 4.79 -23.94
N PHE A 257 6.16 5.00 -22.77
CA PHE A 257 6.22 6.27 -22.04
C PHE A 257 4.81 6.79 -21.69
N ASN A 258 3.91 5.88 -21.32
CA ASN A 258 2.53 6.21 -21.03
C ASN A 258 2.36 7.04 -19.75
N ASN A 259 1.18 7.63 -19.62
CA ASN A 259 0.70 8.36 -18.44
C ASN A 259 -0.77 8.05 -18.14
N ASP A 260 -1.22 6.89 -18.56
CA ASP A 260 -2.61 6.47 -18.39
C ASP A 260 -2.97 6.27 -16.91
N SER A 261 -4.19 6.58 -16.57
CA SER A 261 -4.75 6.32 -15.25
C SER A 261 -6.03 5.49 -15.34
N HIS A 262 -6.41 4.84 -14.27
CA HIS A 262 -7.72 4.23 -14.10
C HIS A 262 -8.08 4.09 -12.63
N ALA A 263 -9.38 3.98 -12.37
CA ALA A 263 -9.89 3.77 -11.03
C ALA A 263 -10.12 2.29 -10.74
N MET A 264 -9.73 1.85 -9.54
CA MET A 264 -9.99 0.50 -9.04
C MET A 264 -10.63 0.54 -7.66
N THR A 265 -11.35 -0.53 -7.30
CA THR A 265 -11.98 -0.70 -5.99
C THR A 265 -11.57 -2.02 -5.38
N GLY A 266 -11.12 -1.98 -4.12
CA GLY A 266 -10.75 -3.19 -3.37
C GLY A 266 -9.92 -2.89 -2.14
N THR A 267 -9.79 -3.88 -1.27
CA THR A 267 -8.83 -3.85 -0.17
C THR A 267 -7.39 -3.74 -0.66
N SER A 268 -7.16 -4.13 -1.92
CA SER A 268 -5.89 -3.94 -2.64
C SER A 268 -5.51 -2.47 -2.83
N MET A 269 -6.46 -1.54 -2.81
CA MET A 269 -6.21 -0.09 -2.93
C MET A 269 -6.10 0.55 -1.54
N ALA A 270 -6.88 0.08 -0.57
CA ALA A 270 -6.80 0.53 0.81
C ALA A 270 -5.45 0.20 1.47
N THR A 271 -4.90 -0.97 1.18
CA THR A 271 -3.64 -1.45 1.74
C THR A 271 -2.46 -0.53 1.42
N PRO A 272 -2.17 -0.19 0.14
CA PRO A 272 -1.11 0.75 -0.19
C PRO A 272 -1.42 2.18 0.29
N MET A 273 -2.68 2.58 0.42
CA MET A 273 -3.06 3.88 0.99
C MET A 273 -2.59 4.00 2.43
N ALA A 274 -2.86 3.00 3.27
CA ALA A 274 -2.38 2.96 4.65
C ALA A 274 -0.85 2.86 4.74
N ALA A 275 -0.21 2.14 3.82
CA ALA A 275 1.24 2.02 3.76
C ALA A 275 1.90 3.36 3.37
N SER A 276 1.33 4.11 2.41
CA SER A 276 1.85 5.42 2.01
C SER A 276 1.70 6.47 3.13
N PHE A 277 0.58 6.45 3.85
CA PHE A 277 0.43 7.28 5.05
C PHE A 277 1.49 6.94 6.12
N THR A 278 1.78 5.65 6.30
CA THR A 278 2.80 5.20 7.25
C THR A 278 4.21 5.65 6.84
N ALA A 279 4.47 5.82 5.54
CA ALA A 279 5.73 6.39 5.08
C ALA A 279 5.89 7.86 5.51
N LEU A 280 4.81 8.64 5.57
CA LEU A 280 4.86 9.98 6.15
C LEU A 280 5.16 9.95 7.64
N LEU A 281 4.56 9.02 8.40
CA LEU A 281 4.88 8.84 9.82
C LEU A 281 6.32 8.42 10.05
N GLN A 282 6.87 7.54 9.21
CA GLN A 282 8.27 7.14 9.28
C GLN A 282 9.18 8.35 9.04
N GLN A 283 8.97 9.10 7.95
CA GLN A 283 9.72 10.33 7.66
C GLN A 283 9.67 11.30 8.84
N MET A 284 8.49 11.57 9.36
CA MET A 284 8.30 12.50 10.48
C MET A 284 9.14 12.09 11.71
N ILE A 285 9.11 10.82 12.08
CA ILE A 285 9.86 10.31 13.23
C ILE A 285 11.37 10.39 12.96
N GLU A 286 11.82 10.04 11.77
CA GLU A 286 13.23 10.08 11.41
C GLU A 286 13.77 11.51 11.39
N GLU A 287 13.00 12.49 10.91
CA GLU A 287 13.40 13.89 10.87
C GLU A 287 13.33 14.58 12.25
N GLU A 288 12.28 14.33 13.02
CA GLU A 288 12.07 15.02 14.30
C GLU A 288 12.82 14.36 15.46
N GLU A 289 12.89 13.04 15.48
CA GLU A 289 13.44 12.27 16.62
C GLU A 289 14.82 11.67 16.31
N GLY A 290 15.24 11.61 15.05
CA GLY A 290 16.57 11.16 14.63
C GLY A 290 16.78 9.64 14.74
N PHE A 291 15.72 8.84 14.73
CA PHE A 291 15.81 7.38 14.73
C PHE A 291 14.75 6.75 13.82
N SER A 292 15.05 5.59 13.24
CA SER A 292 14.07 4.82 12.46
C SER A 292 13.07 4.11 13.37
N PRO A 293 11.76 4.31 13.17
CA PRO A 293 10.72 3.71 14.02
C PRO A 293 10.64 2.20 13.84
N SER A 294 10.36 1.48 14.92
CA SER A 294 10.06 0.06 14.85
C SER A 294 8.65 -0.20 14.30
N ALA A 295 8.40 -1.38 13.73
CA ALA A 295 7.08 -1.77 13.26
C ALA A 295 6.00 -1.73 14.35
N PRO A 296 6.24 -2.18 15.60
CA PRO A 296 5.28 -2.02 16.68
C PRO A 296 4.95 -0.55 17.00
N LEU A 297 5.92 0.37 16.91
CA LEU A 297 5.67 1.80 17.13
C LEU A 297 4.75 2.37 16.04
N LEU A 298 5.07 2.15 14.77
CA LEU A 298 4.25 2.60 13.65
C LEU A 298 2.83 2.02 13.73
N ARG A 299 2.72 0.73 14.03
CA ARG A 299 1.43 0.06 14.20
C ARG A 299 0.60 0.65 15.35
N ALA A 300 1.23 0.97 16.47
CA ALA A 300 0.57 1.61 17.60
C ALA A 300 0.10 3.03 17.26
N LEU A 301 0.90 3.79 16.53
CA LEU A 301 0.53 5.13 16.07
C LEU A 301 -0.66 5.09 15.12
N LEU A 302 -0.64 4.20 14.13
CA LEU A 302 -1.78 4.00 13.21
C LEU A 302 -3.07 3.64 13.96
N ALA A 303 -3.00 2.69 14.88
CA ALA A 303 -4.18 2.26 15.64
C ALA A 303 -4.70 3.34 16.59
N SER A 304 -3.81 4.17 17.16
CA SER A 304 -4.20 5.21 18.12
C SER A 304 -4.70 6.50 17.47
N SER A 305 -4.33 6.74 16.20
CA SER A 305 -4.77 7.91 15.43
C SER A 305 -5.98 7.64 14.54
N ALA A 306 -6.37 6.37 14.40
CA ALA A 306 -7.54 6.00 13.60
C ALA A 306 -8.84 6.48 14.25
N GLU A 307 -9.73 7.02 13.43
CA GLU A 307 -11.07 7.42 13.84
C GLU A 307 -12.09 6.31 13.53
N PRO A 308 -13.17 6.19 14.34
CA PRO A 308 -14.23 5.24 14.05
C PRO A 308 -14.94 5.57 12.74
N ILE A 309 -15.08 4.58 11.87
CA ILE A 309 -15.95 4.66 10.69
C ILE A 309 -17.27 3.94 10.94
N THR A 310 -18.33 4.31 10.19
CA THR A 310 -19.56 3.53 10.17
C THR A 310 -19.28 2.18 9.50
N GLY A 311 -19.36 1.12 10.30
CA GLY A 311 -19.16 -0.24 9.85
C GLY A 311 -20.46 -1.06 9.88
N PRO A 312 -20.43 -2.32 9.44
CA PRO A 312 -21.47 -3.25 9.79
C PRO A 312 -21.59 -3.30 11.32
N ASP A 313 -22.82 -3.40 11.81
CA ASP A 313 -23.12 -3.44 13.24
C ASP A 313 -22.18 -4.42 13.96
N PRO A 314 -21.38 -3.95 14.94
CA PRO A 314 -20.47 -4.83 15.66
C PRO A 314 -21.16 -6.02 16.35
N ASP A 315 -22.48 -5.93 16.56
CA ASP A 315 -23.31 -7.04 17.08
C ASP A 315 -23.76 -8.01 15.97
N SER A 316 -23.46 -7.72 14.71
CA SER A 316 -23.73 -8.59 13.54
C SER A 316 -22.54 -9.45 13.11
N ILE A 317 -21.42 -9.37 13.84
CA ILE A 317 -20.19 -10.11 13.57
C ILE A 317 -20.05 -11.27 14.57
#